data_a95beb8bf55da43eb8422f45b4ad825d
#
_entry.id   a95beb8bf55da43eb8422f45b4ad825d
#
_cell.length_a   1.000
_cell.length_b   1.000
_cell.length_c   1.000
_cell.angle_alpha   90.00
_cell.angle_beta   90.00
_cell.angle_gamma   90.00
#
_symmetry.space_group_name_H-M   'P 1'
#
loop_
_entity.id
_entity.type
_entity.pdbx_description
1 polymer ?
#
loop_
_entity_poly.entity_id
_entity_poly.type
_entity_poly.pdbx_seq_one_letter_code
_entity_poly.pdbx_strand_id
1 'polypeptide(L)'
;VAVAKNKGIKVNQFLIFVFGSMFVLASVLIFLYILRGVYGRFDVNEMLPNGGTLTSLFTNKGSKIAILYSKYTENLLPEGSTWVVDNISTWKKFLDNNKFGYDVISDRDIEDGKTSQYELIILPGSKSLSDQEIVQIKKYLEKGGSVYATSGTASFSNDGKWRGWQFFSEVFGCKFTKEIDRNEATKIHTLRGNLPITANIPTGYPLKVATWDRPFSVEVMDPRTIQASFWYNYRLEAGLEREEVQKSAGIVYGSYGAGRFVWMGFEINSVVGVQEDYVYFDRLFKNSIDWLTHKPIVYAKDWPEGYDAAVIIAPNLTEQIPNISNLLPILKSEGVRASFFIDPANAEKYPGLTKNLIYYGDVSAITDIGYLESINDTLNKLNDFSVQSGKIRNAKQRIEAIIGKKVRGMTPYYGLFDQNSIHALIGEGYNFIMTDSLTDRSVPNTIVKADKAVISITKTARDDYEVIRNFGLKEPEFQLYTYEEDLDRVLFEGGLYVFKLHTEYQCRPENVYVVRDLIKLLKQKNYWIATAAEIHDWWMRKNALQLKVEPRGDSRVVVTVSNPGDKLLRQVELNVDMNSDARKISISSEIIGTKIPSYKYNPSSRIITLLVNNLEPKESRIFYIDYDKSKF
;
A
#
# COMPACT_ATOMS: atom_id res chain seq x y z
N VAL A 1 -38.75 49.52 -66.85
CA VAL A 1 -37.35 49.16 -66.60
C VAL A 1 -37.36 48.12 -65.53
N ALA A 2 -37.18 46.83 -65.90
CA ALA A 2 -37.13 45.72 -64.98
C ALA A 2 -35.64 45.49 -64.53
N VAL A 3 -35.38 45.55 -63.23
CA VAL A 3 -34.08 45.28 -62.66
C VAL A 3 -33.89 43.75 -62.56
N ALA A 4 -32.95 43.19 -63.32
CA ALA A 4 -32.56 41.82 -63.29
C ALA A 4 -31.84 41.55 -61.97
N LYS A 5 -32.42 40.71 -61.11
CA LYS A 5 -31.88 40.27 -59.81
C LYS A 5 -30.74 39.25 -60.00
N ASN A 6 -29.57 39.62 -59.62
CA ASN A 6 -28.31 38.91 -59.75
C ASN A 6 -28.36 37.53 -59.03
N LYS A 7 -28.62 36.43 -59.73
CA LYS A 7 -28.66 35.05 -59.23
C LYS A 7 -27.27 34.39 -59.15
N GLY A 8 -26.20 35.04 -59.64
CA GLY A 8 -24.88 34.47 -59.79
C GLY A 8 -24.05 34.39 -58.47
N ILE A 9 -24.33 35.24 -57.48
CA ILE A 9 -23.53 35.35 -56.27
C ILE A 9 -23.77 34.15 -55.29
N LYS A 10 -25.01 33.64 -55.27
CA LYS A 10 -25.33 32.52 -54.36
C LYS A 10 -24.72 31.17 -54.77
N VAL A 11 -24.56 30.90 -56.06
CA VAL A 11 -23.96 29.69 -56.62
C VAL A 11 -22.44 29.66 -56.30
N ASN A 12 -21.77 30.82 -56.49
CA ASN A 12 -20.32 30.90 -56.14
C ASN A 12 -20.04 30.74 -54.68
N GLN A 13 -20.87 31.24 -53.76
CA GLN A 13 -20.70 31.06 -52.33
C GLN A 13 -20.92 29.61 -51.92
N PHE A 14 -21.88 28.94 -52.52
CA PHE A 14 -22.09 27.49 -52.25
C PHE A 14 -20.93 26.65 -52.78
N LEU A 15 -20.40 26.91 -53.96
CA LEU A 15 -19.25 26.25 -54.54
C LEU A 15 -17.99 26.48 -53.70
N ILE A 16 -17.74 27.70 -53.22
CA ILE A 16 -16.61 28.02 -52.31
C ILE A 16 -16.75 27.24 -51.01
N PHE A 17 -17.95 27.14 -50.44
CA PHE A 17 -18.20 26.36 -49.24
C PHE A 17 -17.95 24.86 -49.47
N VAL A 18 -18.44 24.29 -50.57
CA VAL A 18 -18.23 22.86 -50.92
C VAL A 18 -16.75 22.56 -51.16
N PHE A 19 -16.06 23.39 -51.97
CA PHE A 19 -14.62 23.19 -52.22
C PHE A 19 -13.78 23.43 -50.95
N GLY A 20 -14.13 24.40 -50.13
CA GLY A 20 -13.48 24.62 -48.83
C GLY A 20 -13.66 23.45 -47.90
N SER A 21 -14.86 22.89 -47.80
CA SER A 21 -15.15 21.69 -46.98
C SER A 21 -14.41 20.45 -47.49
N MET A 22 -14.35 20.24 -48.83
CA MET A 22 -13.58 19.17 -49.45
C MET A 22 -12.07 19.30 -49.19
N PHE A 23 -11.54 20.54 -49.27
CA PHE A 23 -10.14 20.82 -48.99
C PHE A 23 -9.77 20.52 -47.52
N VAL A 24 -10.61 20.93 -46.56
CA VAL A 24 -10.44 20.64 -45.16
C VAL A 24 -10.50 19.13 -44.93
N LEU A 25 -11.47 18.42 -45.50
CA LEU A 25 -11.59 16.97 -45.39
C LEU A 25 -10.37 16.25 -45.98
N ALA A 26 -9.88 16.66 -47.15
CA ALA A 26 -8.69 16.11 -47.78
C ALA A 26 -7.44 16.36 -46.93
N SER A 27 -7.29 17.56 -46.34
CA SER A 27 -6.19 17.91 -45.46
C SER A 27 -6.19 17.05 -44.17
N VAL A 28 -7.36 16.81 -43.59
CA VAL A 28 -7.51 15.92 -42.41
C VAL A 28 -7.16 14.47 -42.79
N LEU A 29 -7.60 13.98 -43.95
CA LEU A 29 -7.26 12.63 -44.41
C LEU A 29 -5.77 12.46 -44.70
N ILE A 30 -5.12 13.46 -45.31
CA ILE A 30 -3.67 13.45 -45.53
C ILE A 30 -2.92 13.50 -44.19
N PHE A 31 -3.36 14.33 -43.26
CA PHE A 31 -2.79 14.40 -41.91
C PHE A 31 -2.90 13.05 -41.17
N LEU A 32 -4.06 12.41 -41.22
CA LEU A 32 -4.29 11.08 -40.66
C LEU A 32 -3.44 10.01 -41.35
N TYR A 33 -3.24 10.10 -42.67
CA TYR A 33 -2.37 9.19 -43.42
C TYR A 33 -0.89 9.34 -43.01
N ILE A 34 -0.42 10.58 -42.86
CA ILE A 34 0.93 10.88 -42.39
C ILE A 34 1.12 10.37 -40.96
N LEU A 35 0.16 10.64 -40.06
CA LEU A 35 0.20 10.14 -38.68
C LEU A 35 0.24 8.60 -38.65
N ARG A 36 -0.52 7.93 -39.49
CA ARG A 36 -0.49 6.45 -39.61
C ARG A 36 0.86 5.94 -40.08
N GLY A 37 1.52 6.67 -41.02
CA GLY A 37 2.85 6.33 -41.53
C GLY A 37 3.96 6.53 -40.50
N VAL A 38 3.88 7.56 -39.66
CA VAL A 38 4.91 7.94 -38.69
C VAL A 38 4.74 7.17 -37.36
N TYR A 39 3.52 6.88 -36.91
CA TYR A 39 3.22 6.28 -35.61
C TYR A 39 2.70 4.83 -35.67
N GLY A 40 2.75 4.19 -36.83
CA GLY A 40 2.59 2.73 -37.04
C GLY A 40 1.23 2.09 -36.72
N ARG A 41 0.43 2.61 -35.81
CA ARG A 41 -0.93 2.15 -35.49
C ARG A 41 -1.76 3.30 -34.93
N PHE A 42 -2.37 4.06 -35.83
CA PHE A 42 -3.30 5.11 -35.46
C PHE A 42 -4.72 4.61 -35.68
N ASP A 43 -5.50 4.46 -34.63
CA ASP A 43 -6.92 4.13 -34.78
C ASP A 43 -7.73 5.43 -34.89
N VAL A 44 -8.39 5.62 -36.02
CA VAL A 44 -9.22 6.80 -36.30
C VAL A 44 -10.35 6.94 -35.25
N ASN A 45 -10.77 5.83 -34.63
CA ASN A 45 -11.76 5.84 -33.56
C ASN A 45 -11.24 6.45 -32.25
N GLU A 46 -9.92 6.60 -32.11
CA GLU A 46 -9.33 7.27 -30.93
C GLU A 46 -9.39 8.80 -31.04
N MET A 47 -9.49 9.35 -32.25
CA MET A 47 -9.63 10.81 -32.48
C MET A 47 -11.07 11.31 -32.56
N LEU A 48 -11.97 10.43 -32.95
CA LEU A 48 -13.37 10.81 -32.96
C LEU A 48 -13.91 10.71 -31.55
N PRO A 49 -14.53 11.77 -31.00
CA PRO A 49 -15.24 11.65 -29.72
C PRO A 49 -16.21 10.48 -29.86
N ASN A 50 -16.04 9.44 -29.05
CA ASN A 50 -16.98 8.33 -29.00
C ASN A 50 -18.39 8.88 -28.82
N GLY A 51 -19.40 8.24 -29.42
CA GLY A 51 -20.79 8.66 -29.26
C GLY A 51 -21.18 8.87 -27.80
N GLY A 52 -20.52 8.13 -26.85
CA GLY A 52 -20.61 8.37 -25.42
C GLY A 52 -19.97 9.69 -24.95
N THR A 53 -18.90 10.15 -25.59
CA THR A 53 -18.28 11.44 -25.25
C THR A 53 -19.12 12.60 -25.77
N LEU A 54 -19.71 12.47 -26.96
CA LEU A 54 -20.65 13.47 -27.50
C LEU A 54 -21.95 13.51 -26.71
N THR A 55 -22.52 12.37 -26.34
CA THR A 55 -23.68 12.29 -25.44
C THR A 55 -23.36 12.86 -24.04
N SER A 56 -22.14 12.69 -23.55
CA SER A 56 -21.73 13.24 -22.24
C SER A 56 -21.55 14.76 -22.24
N LEU A 57 -21.33 15.38 -23.40
CA LEU A 57 -21.30 16.84 -23.55
C LEU A 57 -22.71 17.45 -23.57
N PHE A 58 -23.72 16.66 -23.91
CA PHE A 58 -25.12 17.10 -24.04
C PHE A 58 -26.06 16.56 -22.97
N THR A 59 -25.65 15.55 -22.19
CA THR A 59 -26.35 15.11 -20.99
C THR A 59 -25.70 15.77 -19.79
N ASN A 60 -26.47 16.50 -18.99
CA ASN A 60 -26.10 16.78 -17.59
C ASN A 60 -25.85 15.40 -16.94
N LYS A 61 -24.59 14.97 -16.83
CA LYS A 61 -24.24 13.77 -16.07
C LYS A 61 -24.61 14.07 -14.63
N GLY A 62 -25.69 13.48 -14.17
CA GLY A 62 -26.00 13.39 -12.75
C GLY A 62 -24.77 12.90 -11.99
N SER A 63 -24.68 13.23 -10.73
CA SER A 63 -23.58 12.79 -9.87
C SER A 63 -23.49 11.26 -9.90
N LYS A 64 -22.26 10.74 -10.05
CA LYS A 64 -22.04 9.28 -10.10
C LYS A 64 -22.14 8.63 -8.73
N ILE A 65 -22.12 9.42 -7.66
CA ILE A 65 -22.09 9.00 -6.26
C ILE A 65 -23.36 9.45 -5.58
N ALA A 66 -23.99 8.57 -4.81
CA ALA A 66 -25.07 8.88 -3.91
C ALA A 66 -24.65 8.69 -2.45
N ILE A 67 -25.07 9.56 -1.55
CA ILE A 67 -24.92 9.41 -0.10
C ILE A 67 -26.31 9.20 0.49
N LEU A 68 -26.53 8.09 1.20
CA LEU A 68 -27.78 7.83 1.89
C LEU A 68 -27.90 8.71 3.14
N TYR A 69 -28.98 9.49 3.22
CA TYR A 69 -29.47 10.06 4.46
C TYR A 69 -30.54 9.12 5.01
N SER A 70 -30.16 8.22 5.93
CA SER A 70 -31.09 7.26 6.49
C SER A 70 -31.90 7.87 7.65
N LYS A 71 -33.18 8.12 7.38
CA LYS A 71 -34.15 8.54 8.40
C LYS A 71 -34.46 7.41 9.36
N TYR A 72 -34.42 6.16 8.88
CA TYR A 72 -34.59 4.99 9.74
C TYR A 72 -33.49 4.88 10.80
N THR A 73 -32.24 5.13 10.40
CA THR A 73 -31.10 5.18 11.36
C THR A 73 -31.22 6.36 12.31
N GLU A 74 -31.60 7.54 11.83
CA GLU A 74 -31.82 8.71 12.69
C GLU A 74 -32.88 8.44 13.75
N ASN A 75 -34.00 7.81 13.39
CA ASN A 75 -35.07 7.44 14.31
C ASN A 75 -34.66 6.36 15.34
N LEU A 76 -33.63 5.56 15.05
CA LEU A 76 -33.07 4.56 15.97
C LEU A 76 -32.22 5.20 17.07
N LEU A 77 -31.69 6.39 16.84
CA LEU A 77 -30.78 7.07 17.75
C LEU A 77 -31.56 7.90 18.78
N PRO A 78 -30.94 8.23 19.94
CA PRO A 78 -31.58 9.12 20.92
C PRO A 78 -31.98 10.45 20.29
N GLU A 79 -33.10 10.99 20.76
CA GLU A 79 -33.61 12.31 20.32
C GLU A 79 -32.53 13.40 20.48
N GLY A 80 -32.35 14.21 19.45
CA GLY A 80 -31.31 15.25 19.39
C GLY A 80 -29.90 14.75 18.99
N SER A 81 -29.74 13.48 18.66
CA SER A 81 -28.47 12.98 18.14
C SER A 81 -28.11 13.59 16.79
N THR A 82 -26.89 14.12 16.66
CA THR A 82 -26.37 14.69 15.42
C THR A 82 -25.57 13.66 14.60
N TRP A 83 -25.44 12.43 15.10
CA TRP A 83 -24.49 11.42 14.58
C TRP A 83 -24.64 11.15 13.07
N VAL A 84 -25.87 11.00 12.55
CA VAL A 84 -26.13 10.78 11.12
C VAL A 84 -25.71 12.02 10.30
N VAL A 85 -26.09 13.20 10.77
CA VAL A 85 -25.78 14.49 10.11
C VAL A 85 -24.28 14.72 10.08
N ASP A 86 -23.57 14.44 11.17
CA ASP A 86 -22.12 14.62 11.29
C ASP A 86 -21.37 13.69 10.33
N ASN A 87 -21.77 12.42 10.22
CA ASN A 87 -21.19 11.48 9.26
C ASN A 87 -21.40 11.94 7.82
N ILE A 88 -22.63 12.31 7.46
CA ILE A 88 -22.94 12.80 6.11
C ILE A 88 -22.17 14.09 5.80
N SER A 89 -22.10 15.02 6.76
CA SER A 89 -21.34 16.26 6.60
C SER A 89 -19.85 16.00 6.37
N THR A 90 -19.27 15.02 7.06
CA THR A 90 -17.87 14.63 6.88
C THR A 90 -17.64 14.00 5.51
N TRP A 91 -18.54 13.11 5.05
CA TRP A 91 -18.48 12.56 3.70
C TRP A 91 -18.60 13.64 2.63
N LYS A 92 -19.51 14.60 2.77
CA LYS A 92 -19.65 15.74 1.85
C LYS A 92 -18.36 16.53 1.75
N LYS A 93 -17.77 16.93 2.88
CA LYS A 93 -16.50 17.65 2.92
C LYS A 93 -15.37 16.89 2.24
N PHE A 94 -15.29 15.57 2.47
CA PHE A 94 -14.29 14.71 1.84
C PHE A 94 -14.48 14.66 0.32
N LEU A 95 -15.70 14.45 -0.16
CA LEU A 95 -16.01 14.40 -1.60
C LEU A 95 -15.78 15.75 -2.27
N ASP A 96 -16.16 16.85 -1.64
CA ASP A 96 -15.92 18.21 -2.13
C ASP A 96 -14.42 18.50 -2.27
N ASN A 97 -13.62 18.17 -1.26
CA ASN A 97 -12.16 18.35 -1.27
C ASN A 97 -11.50 17.57 -2.41
N ASN A 98 -12.01 16.38 -2.70
CA ASN A 98 -11.52 15.51 -3.77
C ASN A 98 -12.22 15.73 -5.13
N LYS A 99 -13.12 16.74 -5.22
CA LYS A 99 -13.85 17.12 -6.44
C LYS A 99 -14.70 16.00 -7.03
N PHE A 100 -15.27 15.16 -6.18
CA PHE A 100 -16.28 14.18 -6.57
C PHE A 100 -17.67 14.81 -6.53
N GLY A 101 -18.42 14.68 -7.63
CA GLY A 101 -19.85 15.05 -7.65
C GLY A 101 -20.69 13.99 -6.94
N TYR A 102 -21.65 14.41 -6.13
CA TYR A 102 -22.54 13.51 -5.39
C TYR A 102 -23.94 14.09 -5.24
N ASP A 103 -24.91 13.21 -5.03
CA ASP A 103 -26.27 13.53 -4.60
C ASP A 103 -26.55 12.93 -3.22
N VAL A 104 -27.49 13.55 -2.47
CA VAL A 104 -28.00 12.97 -1.22
C VAL A 104 -29.34 12.34 -1.52
N ILE A 105 -29.48 11.05 -1.19
CA ILE A 105 -30.71 10.28 -1.41
C ILE A 105 -31.31 9.85 -0.07
N SER A 106 -32.59 9.56 -0.07
CA SER A 106 -33.35 9.08 1.08
C SER A 106 -33.54 7.58 1.06
N ASP A 107 -33.97 7.00 2.19
CA ASP A 107 -34.39 5.60 2.31
C ASP A 107 -35.42 5.23 1.21
N ARG A 108 -36.40 6.12 0.98
CA ARG A 108 -37.44 5.91 -0.02
C ARG A 108 -36.90 5.83 -1.46
N ASP A 109 -35.84 6.58 -1.79
CA ASP A 109 -35.24 6.52 -3.11
C ASP A 109 -34.59 5.16 -3.37
N ILE A 110 -34.03 4.53 -2.32
CA ILE A 110 -33.51 3.16 -2.41
C ILE A 110 -34.68 2.17 -2.53
N GLU A 111 -35.70 2.28 -1.68
CA GLU A 111 -36.89 1.41 -1.72
C GLU A 111 -37.57 1.43 -3.09
N ASP A 112 -37.69 2.59 -3.72
CA ASP A 112 -38.25 2.79 -5.05
C ASP A 112 -37.31 2.30 -6.19
N GLY A 113 -36.10 1.86 -5.88
CA GLY A 113 -35.12 1.38 -6.87
C GLY A 113 -34.51 2.48 -7.74
N LYS A 114 -34.55 3.77 -7.30
CA LYS A 114 -34.01 4.92 -8.03
C LYS A 114 -32.47 5.02 -7.98
N THR A 115 -31.79 3.90 -7.74
CA THR A 115 -30.34 3.83 -7.55
C THR A 115 -29.56 3.56 -8.83
N SER A 116 -30.22 3.15 -9.90
CA SER A 116 -29.59 2.70 -11.14
C SER A 116 -28.79 3.77 -11.91
N GLN A 117 -29.00 5.04 -11.59
CA GLN A 117 -28.26 6.16 -12.19
C GLN A 117 -26.89 6.40 -11.54
N TYR A 118 -26.63 5.85 -10.36
CA TYR A 118 -25.38 5.99 -9.63
C TYR A 118 -24.44 4.80 -9.88
N GLU A 119 -23.15 5.05 -9.86
CA GLU A 119 -22.10 4.03 -9.89
C GLU A 119 -21.76 3.55 -8.48
N LEU A 120 -21.91 4.43 -7.47
CA LEU A 120 -21.58 4.19 -6.08
C LEU A 120 -22.66 4.74 -5.14
N ILE A 121 -23.07 3.93 -4.17
CA ILE A 121 -23.88 4.37 -3.03
C ILE A 121 -23.03 4.27 -1.76
N ILE A 122 -22.91 5.38 -1.04
CA ILE A 122 -22.30 5.45 0.28
C ILE A 122 -23.39 5.30 1.34
N LEU A 123 -23.21 4.38 2.28
CA LEU A 123 -24.10 4.08 3.40
C LEU A 123 -23.44 4.50 4.73
N PRO A 124 -23.38 5.80 5.06
CA PRO A 124 -22.68 6.29 6.25
C PRO A 124 -23.41 5.83 7.51
N GLY A 125 -22.86 4.86 8.22
CA GLY A 125 -23.40 4.35 9.45
C GLY A 125 -24.89 3.96 9.38
N SER A 126 -25.36 3.50 8.22
CA SER A 126 -26.77 3.19 7.97
C SER A 126 -27.18 1.92 8.70
N LYS A 127 -27.26 2.01 10.04
CA LYS A 127 -27.53 0.87 10.94
C LYS A 127 -28.90 0.27 10.72
N SER A 128 -29.90 1.09 10.44
CA SER A 128 -31.28 0.69 10.25
C SER A 128 -31.67 0.83 8.79
N LEU A 129 -32.01 -0.27 8.15
CA LEU A 129 -32.50 -0.34 6.76
C LEU A 129 -33.78 -1.18 6.72
N SER A 130 -34.72 -0.85 5.83
CA SER A 130 -35.90 -1.69 5.59
C SER A 130 -35.53 -2.96 4.81
N ASP A 131 -36.39 -3.98 4.86
CA ASP A 131 -36.21 -5.18 4.06
C ASP A 131 -36.22 -4.87 2.56
N GLN A 132 -37.00 -3.88 2.16
CA GLN A 132 -37.06 -3.43 0.78
C GLN A 132 -35.74 -2.77 0.33
N GLU A 133 -35.16 -1.91 1.17
CA GLU A 133 -33.85 -1.34 0.88
C GLU A 133 -32.78 -2.43 0.70
N ILE A 134 -32.75 -3.42 1.60
CA ILE A 134 -31.78 -4.54 1.49
C ILE A 134 -31.95 -5.29 0.16
N VAL A 135 -33.20 -5.57 -0.24
CA VAL A 135 -33.46 -6.24 -1.53
C VAL A 135 -33.00 -5.37 -2.70
N GLN A 136 -33.26 -4.06 -2.65
CA GLN A 136 -32.85 -3.16 -3.73
C GLN A 136 -31.32 -2.97 -3.78
N ILE A 137 -30.64 -2.86 -2.63
CA ILE A 137 -29.18 -2.78 -2.55
C ILE A 137 -28.54 -4.06 -3.14
N LYS A 138 -29.06 -5.24 -2.81
CA LYS A 138 -28.57 -6.51 -3.40
C LYS A 138 -28.74 -6.52 -4.92
N LYS A 139 -29.95 -6.17 -5.41
CA LYS A 139 -30.21 -6.07 -6.87
C LYS A 139 -29.31 -5.03 -7.56
N TYR A 140 -29.02 -3.93 -6.89
CA TYR A 140 -28.14 -2.90 -7.41
C TYR A 140 -26.70 -3.42 -7.55
N LEU A 141 -26.19 -4.11 -6.53
CA LEU A 141 -24.89 -4.78 -6.57
C LEU A 141 -24.85 -5.89 -7.63
N GLU A 142 -25.87 -6.72 -7.73
CA GLU A 142 -25.97 -7.78 -8.76
C GLU A 142 -25.86 -7.21 -10.19
N LYS A 143 -26.38 -6.00 -10.42
CA LYS A 143 -26.32 -5.30 -11.70
C LYS A 143 -25.02 -4.51 -11.95
N GLY A 144 -24.04 -4.59 -11.05
CA GLY A 144 -22.74 -3.94 -11.20
C GLY A 144 -22.60 -2.59 -10.51
N GLY A 145 -23.58 -2.15 -9.71
CA GLY A 145 -23.44 -1.00 -8.84
C GLY A 145 -22.48 -1.28 -7.69
N SER A 146 -21.98 -0.24 -7.04
CA SER A 146 -21.02 -0.37 -5.94
C SER A 146 -21.51 0.24 -4.63
N VAL A 147 -21.07 -0.32 -3.50
CA VAL A 147 -21.49 0.14 -2.17
C VAL A 147 -20.26 0.42 -1.30
N TYR A 148 -20.25 1.58 -0.66
CA TYR A 148 -19.34 1.90 0.45
C TYR A 148 -20.14 1.87 1.75
N ALA A 149 -19.88 0.90 2.60
CA ALA A 149 -20.58 0.73 3.87
C ALA A 149 -19.65 0.96 5.07
N THR A 150 -20.21 1.42 6.19
CA THR A 150 -19.45 1.66 7.41
C THR A 150 -20.13 1.05 8.63
N SER A 151 -19.33 0.69 9.63
CA SER A 151 -19.83 0.25 10.95
C SER A 151 -20.90 -0.85 10.84
N GLY A 152 -21.95 -0.78 11.63
CA GLY A 152 -23.02 -1.78 11.73
C GLY A 152 -24.13 -1.66 10.67
N THR A 153 -23.81 -1.35 9.42
CA THR A 153 -24.78 -1.21 8.33
C THR A 153 -25.80 -2.38 8.29
N ALA A 154 -27.09 -2.05 8.23
CA ALA A 154 -28.22 -2.99 8.15
C ALA A 154 -28.37 -3.97 9.33
N SER A 155 -27.82 -3.66 10.49
CA SER A 155 -27.93 -4.50 11.69
C SER A 155 -29.29 -4.40 12.39
N PHE A 156 -30.09 -3.36 12.08
CA PHE A 156 -31.44 -3.16 12.55
C PHE A 156 -32.42 -3.04 11.39
N SER A 157 -33.67 -3.39 11.63
CA SER A 157 -34.78 -3.13 10.72
C SER A 157 -35.28 -1.68 10.87
N ASN A 158 -36.08 -1.20 9.90
CA ASN A 158 -36.64 0.15 9.90
C ASN A 158 -37.56 0.45 11.09
N ASP A 159 -38.07 -0.58 11.79
CA ASP A 159 -38.83 -0.46 13.04
C ASP A 159 -37.94 -0.55 14.32
N GLY A 160 -36.63 -0.51 14.14
CA GLY A 160 -35.64 -0.50 15.22
C GLY A 160 -35.35 -1.86 15.88
N LYS A 161 -35.86 -2.98 15.33
CA LYS A 161 -35.58 -4.31 15.85
C LYS A 161 -34.20 -4.79 15.40
N TRP A 162 -33.48 -5.43 16.31
CA TRP A 162 -32.20 -6.05 16.00
C TRP A 162 -32.36 -7.18 14.98
N ARG A 163 -31.69 -7.06 13.82
CA ARG A 163 -31.68 -8.04 12.72
C ARG A 163 -30.46 -8.98 12.79
N GLY A 164 -29.44 -8.61 13.51
CA GLY A 164 -28.16 -9.33 13.53
C GLY A 164 -27.27 -8.98 12.34
N TRP A 165 -26.34 -9.90 12.03
CA TRP A 165 -25.28 -9.72 11.06
C TRP A 165 -25.53 -10.44 9.73
N GLN A 166 -26.81 -10.73 9.40
CA GLN A 166 -27.13 -11.47 8.18
C GLN A 166 -26.68 -10.75 6.91
N PHE A 167 -26.84 -9.42 6.86
CA PHE A 167 -26.38 -8.62 5.71
C PHE A 167 -24.87 -8.72 5.52
N PHE A 168 -24.09 -8.77 6.60
CA PHE A 168 -22.63 -8.93 6.55
C PHE A 168 -22.23 -10.27 5.95
N SER A 169 -22.86 -11.36 6.37
CA SER A 169 -22.53 -12.69 5.85
C SER A 169 -22.95 -12.86 4.40
N GLU A 170 -24.08 -12.31 4.00
CA GLU A 170 -24.63 -12.47 2.66
C GLU A 170 -23.95 -11.55 1.63
N VAL A 171 -23.71 -10.27 1.97
CA VAL A 171 -23.20 -9.26 1.04
C VAL A 171 -21.69 -9.13 1.13
N PHE A 172 -21.14 -9.01 2.32
CA PHE A 172 -19.71 -8.80 2.52
C PHE A 172 -18.92 -10.11 2.71
N GLY A 173 -19.59 -11.26 2.82
CA GLY A 173 -18.93 -12.54 3.04
C GLY A 173 -18.15 -12.61 4.35
N CYS A 174 -18.59 -11.87 5.37
CA CYS A 174 -17.89 -11.70 6.63
C CYS A 174 -18.75 -12.16 7.81
N LYS A 175 -18.08 -12.68 8.84
CA LYS A 175 -18.67 -12.97 10.14
C LYS A 175 -18.24 -11.90 11.13
N PHE A 176 -19.19 -11.27 11.83
CA PHE A 176 -18.89 -10.37 12.93
C PHE A 176 -18.15 -11.13 14.05
N THR A 177 -17.07 -10.56 14.53
CA THR A 177 -16.28 -11.13 15.64
C THR A 177 -16.49 -10.37 16.94
N LYS A 178 -16.26 -9.07 16.95
CA LYS A 178 -16.42 -8.23 18.15
C LYS A 178 -16.42 -6.73 17.83
N GLU A 179 -16.87 -5.95 18.80
CA GLU A 179 -16.51 -4.53 18.89
C GLU A 179 -15.14 -4.39 19.56
N ILE A 180 -14.32 -3.45 19.08
CA ILE A 180 -13.05 -3.11 19.72
C ILE A 180 -13.36 -2.15 20.87
N ASP A 181 -13.11 -2.57 22.10
CA ASP A 181 -13.38 -1.75 23.28
C ASP A 181 -12.36 -0.61 23.41
N ARG A 182 -12.80 0.49 24.03
CA ARG A 182 -11.94 1.63 24.42
C ARG A 182 -10.78 1.22 25.33
N ASN A 183 -10.97 0.19 26.15
CA ASN A 183 -9.93 -0.36 27.01
C ASN A 183 -8.89 -1.20 26.27
N GLU A 184 -9.12 -1.53 24.99
CA GLU A 184 -8.14 -2.18 24.13
C GLU A 184 -7.24 -1.13 23.42
N ALA A 185 -6.83 -0.07 24.15
CA ALA A 185 -6.00 1.03 23.64
C ALA A 185 -4.64 0.59 23.06
N THR A 186 -4.23 -0.64 23.37
CA THR A 186 -3.01 -1.27 22.80
C THR A 186 -3.23 -1.87 21.42
N LYS A 187 -4.47 -1.97 20.94
CA LYS A 187 -4.73 -2.51 19.61
C LYS A 187 -4.47 -1.48 18.54
N ILE A 188 -3.61 -1.85 17.63
CA ILE A 188 -3.26 -1.06 16.45
C ILE A 188 -4.07 -1.57 15.27
N HIS A 189 -4.71 -0.63 14.56
CA HIS A 189 -5.38 -0.91 13.30
C HIS A 189 -4.40 -0.72 12.14
N THR A 190 -3.94 -1.81 11.54
CA THR A 190 -2.85 -1.81 10.57
C THR A 190 -3.34 -2.08 9.16
N LEU A 191 -2.90 -1.29 8.18
CA LEU A 191 -3.20 -1.47 6.77
C LEU A 191 -2.24 -2.46 6.12
N ARG A 192 -2.77 -3.39 5.34
CA ARG A 192 -1.99 -4.28 4.49
C ARG A 192 -1.51 -3.54 3.24
N GLY A 193 -0.30 -3.88 2.79
CA GLY A 193 0.24 -3.39 1.54
C GLY A 193 -0.19 -4.19 0.31
N ASN A 194 0.23 -3.70 -0.86
CA ASN A 194 0.08 -4.39 -2.15
C ASN A 194 -1.37 -4.71 -2.55
N LEU A 195 -2.32 -3.85 -2.17
CA LEU A 195 -3.74 -3.94 -2.53
C LEU A 195 -4.18 -2.68 -3.28
N PRO A 196 -5.20 -2.74 -4.15
CA PRO A 196 -5.64 -1.57 -4.90
C PRO A 196 -6.09 -0.42 -4.01
N ILE A 197 -6.86 -0.68 -2.94
CA ILE A 197 -7.35 0.38 -2.06
C ILE A 197 -6.25 0.95 -1.14
N THR A 198 -5.16 0.22 -0.90
CA THR A 198 -3.98 0.71 -0.16
C THR A 198 -2.82 1.10 -1.06
N ALA A 199 -3.05 1.22 -2.37
CA ALA A 199 -2.02 1.62 -3.34
C ALA A 199 -1.35 2.94 -2.95
N ASN A 200 -0.01 2.96 -2.96
CA ASN A 200 0.82 4.11 -2.56
C ASN A 200 0.62 4.59 -1.11
N ILE A 201 0.11 3.75 -0.23
CA ILE A 201 0.15 3.91 1.22
C ILE A 201 1.25 2.99 1.75
N PRO A 202 2.09 3.43 2.70
CA PRO A 202 3.11 2.55 3.26
C PRO A 202 2.48 1.30 3.88
N THR A 203 3.01 0.14 3.54
CA THR A 203 2.62 -1.13 4.14
C THR A 203 2.83 -1.08 5.65
N GLY A 204 1.85 -1.57 6.40
CA GLY A 204 1.90 -1.54 7.87
C GLY A 204 1.51 -0.18 8.47
N TYR A 205 0.94 0.75 7.68
CA TYR A 205 0.50 2.04 8.21
C TYR A 205 -0.60 1.86 9.27
N PRO A 206 -0.39 2.36 10.51
CA PRO A 206 -1.38 2.28 11.57
C PRO A 206 -2.42 3.40 11.41
N LEU A 207 -3.59 3.05 10.92
CA LEU A 207 -4.71 3.99 10.83
C LEU A 207 -5.32 4.22 12.21
N LYS A 208 -5.22 5.42 12.73
CA LYS A 208 -5.78 5.78 14.05
C LYS A 208 -7.29 5.93 13.96
N VAL A 209 -8.00 5.38 14.93
CA VAL A 209 -9.45 5.55 15.11
C VAL A 209 -9.69 6.23 16.46
N ALA A 210 -10.59 7.21 16.49
CA ALA A 210 -10.88 7.98 17.70
C ALA A 210 -11.40 7.09 18.84
N THR A 211 -10.97 7.37 20.06
CA THR A 211 -11.30 6.56 21.25
C THR A 211 -12.78 6.60 21.65
N TRP A 212 -13.54 7.56 21.13
CA TRP A 212 -14.99 7.62 21.35
C TRP A 212 -15.79 6.66 20.45
N ASP A 213 -15.21 6.19 19.34
CA ASP A 213 -15.81 5.18 18.48
C ASP A 213 -15.60 3.77 19.06
N ARG A 214 -16.44 2.83 18.63
CA ARG A 214 -16.32 1.40 18.88
C ARG A 214 -16.25 0.68 17.55
N PRO A 215 -15.04 0.58 16.97
CA PRO A 215 -14.87 -0.07 15.68
C PRO A 215 -15.27 -1.53 15.73
N PHE A 216 -15.75 -2.05 14.60
CA PHE A 216 -16.08 -3.45 14.45
C PHE A 216 -14.92 -4.23 13.85
N SER A 217 -14.77 -5.46 14.32
CA SER A 217 -13.88 -6.46 13.78
C SER A 217 -14.69 -7.60 13.17
N VAL A 218 -14.26 -8.08 12.00
CA VAL A 218 -14.90 -9.19 11.30
C VAL A 218 -13.87 -10.24 10.86
N GLU A 219 -14.34 -11.48 10.69
CA GLU A 219 -13.61 -12.58 10.05
C GLU A 219 -14.10 -12.72 8.60
N VAL A 220 -13.17 -12.77 7.65
CA VAL A 220 -13.51 -12.98 6.23
C VAL A 220 -13.77 -14.47 6.01
N MET A 221 -14.95 -14.79 5.47
CA MET A 221 -15.38 -16.16 5.23
C MET A 221 -15.48 -16.51 3.74
N ASP A 222 -15.70 -15.51 2.89
CA ASP A 222 -15.87 -15.70 1.45
C ASP A 222 -14.58 -15.34 0.69
N PRO A 223 -14.04 -16.18 -0.18
CA PRO A 223 -12.84 -15.89 -0.96
C PRO A 223 -12.97 -14.71 -1.94
N ARG A 224 -14.19 -14.22 -2.21
CA ARG A 224 -14.43 -12.99 -2.99
C ARG A 224 -14.16 -11.71 -2.19
N THR A 225 -14.00 -11.84 -0.89
CA THR A 225 -13.74 -10.74 0.03
C THR A 225 -12.28 -10.74 0.46
N ILE A 226 -11.65 -9.58 0.38
CA ILE A 226 -10.25 -9.40 0.72
C ILE A 226 -10.15 -8.51 1.96
N GLN A 227 -9.40 -8.96 2.93
CA GLN A 227 -9.07 -8.20 4.11
C GLN A 227 -7.98 -7.17 3.78
N ALA A 228 -8.25 -5.88 4.01
CA ALA A 228 -7.32 -4.80 3.71
C ALA A 228 -6.61 -4.26 4.96
N SER A 229 -7.14 -4.54 6.13
CA SER A 229 -6.55 -4.16 7.42
C SER A 229 -6.87 -5.17 8.49
N PHE A 230 -6.17 -5.07 9.60
CA PHE A 230 -6.41 -5.91 10.76
C PHE A 230 -6.16 -5.17 12.07
N TRP A 231 -6.79 -5.64 13.13
CA TRP A 231 -6.53 -5.22 14.51
C TRP A 231 -5.48 -6.16 15.10
N TYR A 232 -4.42 -5.58 15.61
CA TYR A 232 -3.31 -6.31 16.21
C TYR A 232 -2.92 -5.69 17.55
N ASN A 233 -2.73 -6.53 18.56
CA ASN A 233 -2.18 -6.14 19.84
C ASN A 233 -0.69 -6.45 19.83
N TYR A 234 0.17 -5.42 19.81
CA TYR A 234 1.60 -5.62 19.96
C TYR A 234 1.88 -5.95 21.43
N ARG A 235 1.79 -7.22 21.73
CA ARG A 235 2.12 -7.72 23.08
C ARG A 235 3.63 -7.75 23.23
N LEU A 236 4.12 -7.06 24.24
CA LEU A 236 5.49 -7.23 24.74
C LEU A 236 5.65 -8.56 25.51
N GLU A 237 4.55 -9.27 25.78
CA GLU A 237 4.51 -10.52 26.50
C GLU A 237 4.42 -11.70 25.52
N ALA A 238 5.27 -12.71 25.72
CA ALA A 238 5.12 -13.98 25.01
C ALA A 238 3.84 -14.66 25.50
N GLY A 239 2.81 -14.58 24.68
CA GLY A 239 1.58 -15.33 24.90
C GLY A 239 1.67 -16.70 24.24
N LEU A 240 1.12 -17.71 24.87
CA LEU A 240 0.89 -19.02 24.24
C LEU A 240 -0.26 -18.96 23.21
N GLU A 241 -1.02 -17.87 23.19
CA GLU A 241 -2.10 -17.64 22.23
C GLU A 241 -1.61 -16.74 21.09
N ARG A 242 -1.61 -17.27 19.89
CA ARG A 242 -1.36 -16.49 18.67
C ARG A 242 -2.52 -15.55 18.39
N GLU A 243 -2.23 -14.31 18.06
CA GLU A 243 -3.23 -13.41 17.56
C GLU A 243 -3.53 -13.73 16.09
N GLU A 244 -4.76 -14.19 15.81
CA GLU A 244 -5.18 -14.54 14.45
C GLU A 244 -5.57 -13.28 13.67
N VAL A 245 -4.57 -12.60 13.10
CA VAL A 245 -4.76 -11.36 12.32
C VAL A 245 -5.75 -11.53 11.17
N GLN A 246 -5.89 -12.75 10.64
CA GLN A 246 -6.85 -13.08 9.57
C GLN A 246 -8.30 -13.05 10.05
N LYS A 247 -8.56 -13.15 11.36
CA LYS A 247 -9.90 -13.09 11.96
C LYS A 247 -10.24 -11.72 12.55
N SER A 248 -9.42 -10.73 12.31
CA SER A 248 -9.56 -9.41 12.95
C SER A 248 -9.56 -8.27 11.93
N ALA A 249 -10.32 -8.41 10.83
CA ALA A 249 -10.41 -7.39 9.80
C ALA A 249 -11.12 -6.12 10.31
N GLY A 250 -10.55 -4.95 10.05
CA GLY A 250 -11.18 -3.65 10.26
C GLY A 250 -11.67 -3.02 8.96
N ILE A 251 -11.08 -3.40 7.82
CA ILE A 251 -11.48 -2.98 6.47
C ILE A 251 -11.48 -4.20 5.58
N VAL A 252 -12.56 -4.37 4.83
CA VAL A 252 -12.66 -5.40 3.78
C VAL A 252 -13.21 -4.80 2.50
N TYR A 253 -12.84 -5.39 1.38
CA TYR A 253 -13.38 -5.06 0.08
C TYR A 253 -13.57 -6.33 -0.76
N GLY A 254 -14.48 -6.28 -1.71
CA GLY A 254 -14.77 -7.45 -2.51
C GLY A 254 -15.89 -7.23 -3.52
N SER A 255 -16.45 -8.33 -4.03
CA SER A 255 -17.51 -8.30 -5.01
C SER A 255 -18.75 -9.06 -4.54
N TYR A 256 -19.93 -8.55 -4.91
CA TYR A 256 -21.20 -9.23 -4.78
C TYR A 256 -21.93 -9.17 -6.14
N GLY A 257 -22.19 -10.32 -6.74
CA GLY A 257 -22.65 -10.35 -8.12
C GLY A 257 -21.63 -9.69 -9.07
N ALA A 258 -22.08 -8.76 -9.88
CA ALA A 258 -21.23 -7.96 -10.76
C ALA A 258 -20.68 -6.70 -10.08
N GLY A 259 -21.20 -6.32 -8.90
CA GLY A 259 -20.86 -5.10 -8.16
C GLY A 259 -19.68 -5.26 -7.22
N ARG A 260 -19.28 -4.13 -6.67
CA ARG A 260 -18.15 -4.03 -5.73
C ARG A 260 -18.61 -3.46 -4.40
N PHE A 261 -17.93 -3.81 -3.33
CA PHE A 261 -18.14 -3.19 -2.02
C PHE A 261 -16.83 -2.91 -1.31
N VAL A 262 -16.81 -1.84 -0.51
CA VAL A 262 -15.85 -1.60 0.56
C VAL A 262 -16.64 -1.44 1.84
N TRP A 263 -16.20 -2.12 2.89
CA TRP A 263 -16.73 -1.94 4.22
C TRP A 263 -15.61 -1.57 5.19
N MET A 264 -15.87 -0.58 6.03
CA MET A 264 -14.99 -0.18 7.13
C MET A 264 -15.72 -0.35 8.47
N GLY A 265 -15.05 -0.95 9.44
CA GLY A 265 -15.60 -1.20 10.78
C GLY A 265 -15.80 0.05 11.63
N PHE A 266 -15.59 1.24 11.09
CA PHE A 266 -15.67 2.55 11.76
C PHE A 266 -16.20 3.61 10.80
N GLU A 267 -16.59 4.75 11.36
CA GLU A 267 -17.10 5.87 10.57
C GLU A 267 -15.97 6.81 10.11
N ILE A 268 -16.20 7.53 9.01
CA ILE A 268 -15.21 8.49 8.48
C ILE A 268 -14.87 9.59 9.48
N ASN A 269 -15.84 10.06 10.27
CA ASN A 269 -15.65 11.11 11.27
C ASN A 269 -14.79 10.65 12.45
N SER A 270 -14.71 9.35 12.74
CA SER A 270 -13.84 8.80 13.78
C SER A 270 -12.36 8.74 13.37
N VAL A 271 -12.06 8.90 12.07
CA VAL A 271 -10.69 8.80 11.53
C VAL A 271 -10.14 10.17 11.19
N VAL A 272 -10.96 11.05 10.63
CA VAL A 272 -10.55 12.35 10.05
C VAL A 272 -9.80 13.25 11.04
N GLY A 273 -10.19 13.27 12.30
CA GLY A 273 -9.66 14.20 13.31
C GLY A 273 -8.43 13.69 14.08
N VAL A 274 -7.99 12.46 13.86
CA VAL A 274 -6.97 11.82 14.71
C VAL A 274 -5.70 11.39 13.97
N GLN A 275 -5.63 11.59 12.64
CA GLN A 275 -4.45 11.24 11.85
C GLN A 275 -3.35 12.30 11.99
N GLU A 276 -2.11 11.85 12.16
CA GLU A 276 -0.92 12.71 12.09
C GLU A 276 -0.58 13.08 10.64
N ASP A 277 -0.80 12.14 9.72
CA ASP A 277 -0.59 12.34 8.29
C ASP A 277 -1.91 12.19 7.52
N TYR A 278 -2.50 13.31 7.16
CA TYR A 278 -3.75 13.36 6.41
C TYR A 278 -3.63 12.78 4.99
N VAL A 279 -2.42 12.78 4.41
CA VAL A 279 -2.18 12.32 3.03
C VAL A 279 -2.54 10.83 2.88
N TYR A 280 -2.19 10.00 3.84
CA TYR A 280 -2.47 8.56 3.75
C TYR A 280 -3.93 8.22 3.99
N PHE A 281 -4.58 8.93 4.92
CA PHE A 281 -6.02 8.86 5.11
C PHE A 281 -6.78 9.25 3.84
N ASP A 282 -6.49 10.41 3.28
CA ASP A 282 -7.13 10.92 2.05
C ASP A 282 -6.94 9.93 0.89
N ARG A 283 -5.73 9.39 0.75
CA ARG A 283 -5.40 8.39 -0.28
C ARG A 283 -6.19 7.09 -0.13
N LEU A 284 -6.34 6.56 1.10
CA LEU A 284 -7.11 5.36 1.36
C LEU A 284 -8.57 5.51 0.90
N PHE A 285 -9.21 6.59 1.30
CA PHE A 285 -10.61 6.84 0.94
C PHE A 285 -10.76 7.14 -0.55
N LYS A 286 -9.84 7.92 -1.13
CA LYS A 286 -9.82 8.18 -2.57
C LYS A 286 -9.63 6.91 -3.39
N ASN A 287 -8.65 6.08 -3.06
CA ASN A 287 -8.43 4.80 -3.73
C ASN A 287 -9.66 3.90 -3.62
N SER A 288 -10.32 3.87 -2.46
CA SER A 288 -11.55 3.11 -2.24
C SER A 288 -12.66 3.57 -3.17
N ILE A 289 -12.86 4.90 -3.33
CA ILE A 289 -13.86 5.46 -4.25
C ILE A 289 -13.48 5.18 -5.71
N ASP A 290 -12.22 5.38 -6.10
CA ASP A 290 -11.75 5.10 -7.46
C ASP A 290 -11.94 3.62 -7.81
N TRP A 291 -11.66 2.70 -6.86
CA TRP A 291 -11.90 1.28 -7.04
C TRP A 291 -13.39 0.95 -7.18
N LEU A 292 -14.24 1.52 -6.32
CA LEU A 292 -15.70 1.34 -6.35
C LEU A 292 -16.35 1.96 -7.60
N THR A 293 -15.77 3.02 -8.16
CA THR A 293 -16.22 3.63 -9.43
C THR A 293 -15.54 3.01 -10.65
N HIS A 294 -14.98 1.81 -10.51
CA HIS A 294 -14.37 1.01 -11.57
C HIS A 294 -13.25 1.73 -12.35
N LYS A 295 -12.53 2.63 -11.72
CA LYS A 295 -11.32 3.20 -12.31
C LYS A 295 -10.17 2.20 -12.17
N PRO A 296 -9.35 2.00 -13.21
CA PRO A 296 -8.18 1.13 -13.09
C PRO A 296 -7.15 1.76 -12.15
N ILE A 297 -6.50 0.91 -11.36
CA ILE A 297 -5.46 1.32 -10.40
C ILE A 297 -4.19 0.54 -10.72
N VAL A 298 -3.04 1.23 -10.77
CA VAL A 298 -1.72 0.61 -10.93
C VAL A 298 -0.84 0.91 -9.73
N TYR A 299 -0.14 -0.11 -9.25
CA TYR A 299 0.86 0.04 -8.18
C TYR A 299 1.97 -0.99 -8.34
N ALA A 300 3.17 -0.64 -7.86
CA ALA A 300 4.29 -1.56 -7.79
C ALA A 300 4.24 -2.33 -6.48
N LYS A 301 4.51 -3.63 -6.52
CA LYS A 301 4.74 -4.42 -5.30
C LYS A 301 5.95 -3.89 -4.53
N ASP A 302 5.92 -4.05 -3.21
CA ASP A 302 6.99 -3.54 -2.35
C ASP A 302 8.31 -4.29 -2.56
N TRP A 303 8.26 -5.58 -2.88
CA TRP A 303 9.43 -6.44 -2.99
C TRP A 303 9.65 -6.94 -4.42
N PRO A 304 10.92 -7.25 -4.82
CA PRO A 304 11.23 -7.71 -6.17
C PRO A 304 10.72 -9.13 -6.44
N GLU A 305 10.74 -9.54 -7.69
CA GLU A 305 10.60 -10.94 -8.16
C GLU A 305 9.34 -11.69 -7.66
N GLY A 306 8.30 -10.97 -7.26
CA GLY A 306 7.06 -11.57 -6.77
C GLY A 306 7.10 -12.04 -5.32
N TYR A 307 8.12 -11.67 -4.55
CA TYR A 307 8.13 -11.91 -3.10
C TYR A 307 6.98 -11.17 -2.42
N ASP A 308 6.39 -11.79 -1.41
CA ASP A 308 5.25 -11.24 -0.68
C ASP A 308 5.67 -10.40 0.52
N ALA A 309 6.85 -10.68 1.08
CA ALA A 309 7.49 -9.94 2.17
C ALA A 309 9.01 -10.00 2.04
N ALA A 310 9.73 -9.20 2.82
CA ALA A 310 11.18 -9.27 2.91
C ALA A 310 11.66 -9.50 4.34
N VAL A 311 12.90 -9.97 4.50
CA VAL A 311 13.54 -10.15 5.79
C VAL A 311 14.99 -9.72 5.78
N ILE A 312 15.41 -9.09 6.86
CA ILE A 312 16.83 -8.83 7.18
C ILE A 312 17.19 -9.69 8.40
N ILE A 313 18.21 -10.53 8.26
CA ILE A 313 18.86 -11.18 9.42
C ILE A 313 19.91 -10.20 9.91
N ALA A 314 19.74 -9.68 11.13
CA ALA A 314 20.50 -8.55 11.67
C ALA A 314 21.26 -8.88 12.98
N PRO A 315 22.41 -9.59 12.91
CA PRO A 315 23.22 -9.85 14.08
C PRO A 315 23.85 -8.58 14.65
N ASN A 316 23.59 -8.31 15.93
CA ASN A 316 24.24 -7.27 16.73
C ASN A 316 25.36 -7.88 17.55
N LEU A 317 26.60 -7.44 17.29
CA LEU A 317 27.80 -7.94 17.94
C LEU A 317 28.16 -6.99 19.11
N THR A 318 27.48 -7.16 20.23
CA THR A 318 27.60 -6.34 21.44
C THR A 318 28.43 -7.01 22.50
N GLU A 319 28.05 -8.22 22.90
CA GLU A 319 28.74 -9.03 23.90
C GLU A 319 29.02 -10.43 23.34
N GLN A 320 29.94 -11.19 23.96
CA GLN A 320 30.28 -12.56 23.56
C GLN A 320 30.50 -12.72 22.04
N ILE A 321 31.18 -11.74 21.41
CA ILE A 321 31.40 -11.63 19.96
C ILE A 321 31.83 -12.94 19.29
N PRO A 322 32.69 -13.80 19.88
CA PRO A 322 33.08 -15.07 19.25
C PRO A 322 31.92 -16.00 18.91
N ASN A 323 30.76 -15.89 19.59
CA ASN A 323 29.58 -16.72 19.31
C ASN A 323 29.04 -16.54 17.89
N ILE A 324 29.34 -15.41 17.22
CA ILE A 324 28.95 -15.22 15.81
C ILE A 324 29.47 -16.35 14.92
N SER A 325 30.59 -16.99 15.31
CA SER A 325 31.18 -18.12 14.59
C SER A 325 30.25 -19.34 14.51
N ASN A 326 29.26 -19.46 15.39
CA ASN A 326 28.25 -20.52 15.34
C ASN A 326 27.20 -20.23 14.25
N LEU A 327 26.92 -18.96 13.94
CA LEU A 327 25.96 -18.56 12.92
C LEU A 327 26.53 -18.63 11.50
N LEU A 328 27.81 -18.29 11.29
CA LEU A 328 28.40 -18.19 9.96
C LEU A 328 28.28 -19.47 9.11
N PRO A 329 28.50 -20.69 9.64
CA PRO A 329 28.29 -21.94 8.91
C PRO A 329 26.84 -22.13 8.46
N ILE A 330 25.87 -21.71 9.28
CA ILE A 330 24.44 -21.79 8.97
C ILE A 330 24.12 -20.87 7.80
N LEU A 331 24.53 -19.59 7.83
CA LEU A 331 24.35 -18.66 6.72
C LEU A 331 24.94 -19.21 5.42
N LYS A 332 26.12 -19.79 5.48
CA LYS A 332 26.81 -20.40 4.33
C LYS A 332 26.06 -21.62 3.78
N SER A 333 25.65 -22.54 4.65
CA SER A 333 24.95 -23.77 4.23
C SER A 333 23.55 -23.46 3.67
N GLU A 334 22.89 -22.46 4.22
CA GLU A 334 21.59 -22.00 3.72
C GLU A 334 21.71 -21.04 2.52
N GLY A 335 22.90 -20.60 2.13
CA GLY A 335 23.13 -19.70 1.01
C GLY A 335 22.49 -18.32 1.19
N VAL A 336 22.39 -17.83 2.43
CA VAL A 336 21.82 -16.53 2.77
C VAL A 336 22.85 -15.58 3.34
N ARG A 337 22.57 -14.28 3.26
CA ARG A 337 23.43 -13.21 3.76
C ARG A 337 22.74 -12.46 4.88
N ALA A 338 23.55 -11.86 5.78
CA ALA A 338 23.09 -11.12 6.93
C ALA A 338 23.65 -9.67 6.92
N SER A 339 23.07 -8.79 7.74
CA SER A 339 23.60 -7.45 8.02
C SER A 339 24.15 -7.41 9.43
N PHE A 340 25.47 -7.41 9.54
CA PHE A 340 26.17 -7.43 10.84
C PHE A 340 26.35 -6.03 11.37
N PHE A 341 25.97 -5.79 12.61
CA PHE A 341 26.18 -4.54 13.32
C PHE A 341 27.22 -4.73 14.42
N ILE A 342 28.27 -3.91 14.42
CA ILE A 342 29.37 -4.01 15.38
C ILE A 342 29.82 -2.62 15.82
N ASP A 343 30.14 -2.45 17.11
CA ASP A 343 30.75 -1.22 17.56
C ASP A 343 32.25 -1.17 17.25
N PRO A 344 32.84 0.04 17.10
CA PRO A 344 34.25 0.19 16.70
C PRO A 344 35.25 -0.45 17.66
N ALA A 345 34.99 -0.45 18.97
CA ALA A 345 35.90 -1.04 19.94
C ALA A 345 35.93 -2.57 19.85
N ASN A 346 34.75 -3.18 19.65
CA ASN A 346 34.65 -4.62 19.40
C ASN A 346 35.26 -5.01 18.05
N ALA A 347 35.08 -4.19 17.02
CA ALA A 347 35.69 -4.41 15.72
C ALA A 347 37.24 -4.43 15.81
N GLU A 348 37.83 -3.50 16.57
CA GLU A 348 39.28 -3.44 16.82
C GLU A 348 39.78 -4.56 17.73
N LYS A 349 38.98 -5.01 18.70
CA LYS A 349 39.31 -6.14 19.57
C LYS A 349 39.31 -7.46 18.82
N TYR A 350 38.46 -7.62 17.79
CA TYR A 350 38.33 -8.85 17.01
C TYR A 350 38.50 -8.60 15.48
N PRO A 351 39.65 -8.03 15.03
CA PRO A 351 39.79 -7.51 13.66
C PRO A 351 39.69 -8.63 12.61
N GLY A 352 40.26 -9.80 12.87
CA GLY A 352 40.21 -10.95 11.96
C GLY A 352 38.78 -11.47 11.77
N LEU A 353 37.99 -11.55 12.84
CA LEU A 353 36.60 -11.93 12.81
C LEU A 353 35.76 -10.88 12.07
N THR A 354 35.93 -9.61 12.41
CA THR A 354 35.23 -8.49 11.77
C THR A 354 35.47 -8.47 10.26
N LYS A 355 36.74 -8.64 9.83
CA LYS A 355 37.07 -8.73 8.40
C LYS A 355 36.43 -9.93 7.72
N ASN A 356 36.27 -11.05 8.42
CA ASN A 356 35.64 -12.24 7.85
C ASN A 356 34.14 -12.06 7.58
N LEU A 357 33.43 -11.23 8.35
CA LEU A 357 31.98 -11.01 8.18
C LEU A 357 31.59 -10.54 6.78
N ILE A 358 32.48 -9.81 6.06
CA ILE A 358 32.21 -9.32 4.70
C ILE A 358 31.92 -10.41 3.67
N TYR A 359 32.29 -11.66 3.94
CA TYR A 359 32.00 -12.80 3.09
C TYR A 359 30.59 -13.37 3.31
N TYR A 360 29.95 -12.99 4.43
CA TYR A 360 28.63 -13.48 4.82
C TYR A 360 27.55 -12.38 4.73
N GLY A 361 27.95 -11.13 4.46
CA GLY A 361 26.98 -10.04 4.32
C GLY A 361 27.59 -8.66 4.31
N ASP A 362 26.81 -7.66 4.69
CA ASP A 362 27.29 -6.29 4.91
C ASP A 362 27.60 -6.05 6.39
N VAL A 363 28.57 -5.17 6.62
CA VAL A 363 28.97 -4.77 7.98
C VAL A 363 28.61 -3.30 8.18
N SER A 364 27.91 -3.04 9.27
CA SER A 364 27.39 -1.73 9.67
C SER A 364 27.83 -1.38 11.08
N ALA A 365 27.74 -0.11 11.44
CA ALA A 365 28.20 0.36 12.73
C ALA A 365 27.13 0.27 13.81
N ILE A 366 27.52 -0.07 15.02
CA ILE A 366 26.80 0.31 16.23
C ILE A 366 27.53 1.51 16.82
N THR A 367 26.82 2.59 17.15
CA THR A 367 27.48 3.75 17.77
C THR A 367 26.58 4.46 18.77
N ASP A 368 27.19 4.93 19.86
CA ASP A 368 26.57 5.90 20.74
C ASP A 368 26.59 7.28 20.08
N ILE A 369 25.45 7.91 19.99
CA ILE A 369 25.28 9.26 19.45
C ILE A 369 25.38 10.34 20.55
N GLY A 370 25.84 10.00 21.76
CA GLY A 370 25.96 10.90 22.90
C GLY A 370 24.83 10.77 23.94
N TYR A 371 23.96 9.77 23.81
CA TYR A 371 22.84 9.58 24.74
C TYR A 371 23.29 9.18 26.14
N LEU A 372 24.27 8.29 26.26
CA LEU A 372 24.77 7.81 27.56
C LEU A 372 25.45 8.90 28.39
N GLU A 373 26.06 9.88 27.73
CA GLU A 373 26.69 11.02 28.40
C GLU A 373 25.66 12.02 28.93
N SER A 374 24.46 12.05 28.33
CA SER A 374 23.41 13.00 28.67
C SER A 374 22.55 12.58 29.87
N ILE A 375 22.55 11.30 30.24
CA ILE A 375 21.85 10.81 31.44
C ILE A 375 22.49 11.41 32.71
N ASN A 376 23.79 11.71 32.66
CA ASN A 376 24.55 12.26 33.79
C ASN A 376 24.76 13.78 33.71
N ASP A 377 24.45 14.45 32.60
CA ASP A 377 24.75 15.87 32.40
C ASP A 377 23.69 16.51 31.48
N THR A 378 22.93 17.41 32.06
CA THR A 378 21.92 18.30 31.46
C THR A 378 21.63 18.21 29.95
N LEU A 379 20.35 18.16 29.60
CA LEU A 379 19.61 18.17 28.33
C LEU A 379 20.25 18.87 27.09
N ASN A 380 21.29 19.64 27.23
CA ASN A 380 21.91 20.43 26.16
C ASN A 380 22.91 19.66 25.27
N LYS A 381 23.48 18.55 25.71
CA LYS A 381 24.49 17.80 24.93
C LYS A 381 23.92 16.82 23.92
N LEU A 382 22.70 16.31 24.12
CA LEU A 382 22.03 15.41 23.18
C LEU A 382 21.77 16.05 21.80
N ASN A 383 21.58 17.36 21.76
CA ASN A 383 21.21 18.09 20.54
C ASN A 383 22.41 18.67 19.78
N ASP A 384 23.64 18.40 20.19
CA ASP A 384 24.82 18.92 19.50
C ASP A 384 25.13 18.08 18.24
N PHE A 385 24.77 18.64 17.09
CA PHE A 385 25.04 18.07 15.77
C PHE A 385 26.52 17.75 15.56
N SER A 386 27.44 18.60 16.06
CA SER A 386 28.87 18.42 15.88
C SER A 386 29.39 17.18 16.61
N VAL A 387 28.92 16.96 17.85
CA VAL A 387 29.26 15.76 18.64
C VAL A 387 28.73 14.50 17.97
N GLN A 388 27.46 14.49 17.56
CA GLN A 388 26.86 13.34 16.88
C GLN A 388 27.58 13.03 15.57
N SER A 389 27.82 14.03 14.72
CA SER A 389 28.54 13.89 13.46
C SER A 389 29.95 13.35 13.66
N GLY A 390 30.67 13.86 14.68
CA GLY A 390 31.98 13.35 15.03
C GLY A 390 32.01 11.88 15.43
N LYS A 391 31.08 11.43 16.29
CA LYS A 391 30.96 10.04 16.72
C LYS A 391 30.59 9.12 15.56
N ILE A 392 29.61 9.52 14.73
CA ILE A 392 29.14 8.77 13.55
C ILE A 392 30.28 8.61 12.53
N ARG A 393 31.03 9.68 12.25
CA ARG A 393 32.21 9.65 11.37
C ARG A 393 33.30 8.74 11.90
N ASN A 394 33.64 8.86 13.19
CA ASN A 394 34.67 8.06 13.82
C ASN A 394 34.34 6.56 13.75
N ALA A 395 33.10 6.18 14.09
CA ALA A 395 32.66 4.80 13.99
C ALA A 395 32.83 4.22 12.59
N LYS A 396 32.42 4.99 11.55
CA LYS A 396 32.59 4.60 10.16
C LYS A 396 34.04 4.34 9.80
N GLN A 397 34.90 5.32 10.06
CA GLN A 397 36.32 5.27 9.68
C GLN A 397 37.07 4.10 10.33
N ARG A 398 36.82 3.85 11.63
CA ARG A 398 37.47 2.76 12.38
C ARG A 398 37.09 1.38 11.85
N ILE A 399 35.80 1.18 11.55
CA ILE A 399 35.32 -0.10 11.00
C ILE A 399 35.82 -0.28 9.54
N GLU A 400 35.73 0.76 8.70
CA GLU A 400 36.20 0.74 7.32
C GLU A 400 37.71 0.41 7.22
N ALA A 401 38.51 0.90 8.16
CA ALA A 401 39.94 0.59 8.22
C ALA A 401 40.23 -0.91 8.42
N ILE A 402 39.34 -1.62 9.12
CA ILE A 402 39.47 -3.07 9.39
C ILE A 402 38.96 -3.89 8.19
N ILE A 403 37.74 -3.56 7.71
CA ILE A 403 37.07 -4.40 6.71
C ILE A 403 37.49 -4.11 5.27
N GLY A 404 38.07 -2.92 5.00
CA GLY A 404 38.48 -2.48 3.66
C GLY A 404 37.32 -2.20 2.70
N LYS A 405 36.11 -2.05 3.22
CA LYS A 405 34.88 -1.72 2.46
C LYS A 405 34.13 -0.59 3.14
N LYS A 406 33.25 0.09 2.36
CA LYS A 406 32.40 1.17 2.90
C LYS A 406 31.35 0.62 3.87
N VAL A 407 31.24 1.26 5.02
CA VAL A 407 30.16 1.07 5.97
C VAL A 407 28.95 1.88 5.49
N ARG A 408 27.86 1.21 5.21
CA ARG A 408 26.67 1.81 4.59
C ARG A 408 25.55 2.12 5.58
N GLY A 409 25.54 1.46 6.73
CA GLY A 409 24.47 1.58 7.71
C GLY A 409 24.98 1.70 9.13
N MET A 410 24.09 2.13 10.01
CA MET A 410 24.32 2.09 11.45
C MET A 410 23.04 1.75 12.21
N THR A 411 23.22 1.29 13.46
CA THR A 411 22.20 1.29 14.49
C THR A 411 22.71 2.08 15.71
N PRO A 412 21.91 3.00 16.26
CA PRO A 412 22.29 3.68 17.50
C PRO A 412 22.09 2.73 18.70
N TYR A 413 22.88 2.93 19.75
CA TYR A 413 22.63 2.25 21.01
C TYR A 413 21.21 2.55 21.51
N TYR A 414 20.51 1.53 21.97
CA TYR A 414 19.12 1.60 22.44
C TYR A 414 18.10 2.09 21.41
N GLY A 415 18.44 2.09 20.11
CA GLY A 415 17.56 2.56 19.04
C GLY A 415 17.28 4.07 19.06
N LEU A 416 17.95 4.84 19.90
CA LEU A 416 17.66 6.26 20.14
C LEU A 416 18.36 7.17 19.12
N PHE A 417 17.60 8.05 18.48
CA PHE A 417 18.11 9.04 17.52
C PHE A 417 17.19 10.26 17.46
N ASP A 418 17.70 11.35 16.90
CA ASP A 418 16.96 12.58 16.66
C ASP A 418 17.19 13.11 15.22
N GLN A 419 16.68 14.29 14.91
CA GLN A 419 16.89 14.92 13.60
C GLN A 419 18.37 15.21 13.31
N ASN A 420 19.17 15.58 14.31
CA ASN A 420 20.60 15.81 14.15
C ASN A 420 21.33 14.51 13.78
N SER A 421 20.94 13.37 14.37
CA SER A 421 21.47 12.06 13.99
C SER A 421 21.22 11.74 12.50
N ILE A 422 20.00 11.97 12.03
CA ILE A 422 19.65 11.77 10.61
C ILE A 422 20.45 12.69 9.71
N HIS A 423 20.59 13.97 10.08
CA HIS A 423 21.37 14.93 9.30
C HIS A 423 22.86 14.57 9.26
N ALA A 424 23.42 14.10 10.38
CA ALA A 424 24.80 13.64 10.46
C ALA A 424 25.02 12.40 9.57
N LEU A 425 24.11 11.42 9.61
CA LEU A 425 24.16 10.22 8.75
C LEU A 425 24.18 10.59 7.26
N ILE A 426 23.28 11.49 6.84
CA ILE A 426 23.25 11.99 5.46
C ILE A 426 24.57 12.69 5.10
N GLY A 427 25.09 13.53 6.01
CA GLY A 427 26.36 14.26 5.83
C GLY A 427 27.57 13.32 5.68
N GLU A 428 27.62 12.27 6.49
CA GLU A 428 28.71 11.27 6.50
C GLU A 428 28.53 10.18 5.42
N GLY A 429 27.46 10.26 4.60
CA GLY A 429 27.23 9.36 3.47
C GLY A 429 26.84 7.93 3.90
N TYR A 430 26.08 7.80 4.95
CA TYR A 430 25.37 6.57 5.27
C TYR A 430 24.13 6.42 4.38
N ASN A 431 23.72 5.18 4.14
CA ASN A 431 22.57 4.85 3.32
C ASN A 431 21.33 4.50 4.16
N PHE A 432 21.53 3.92 5.34
CA PHE A 432 20.43 3.53 6.20
C PHE A 432 20.78 3.63 7.69
N ILE A 433 19.73 3.80 8.49
CA ILE A 433 19.73 3.64 9.94
C ILE A 433 18.76 2.51 10.28
N MET A 434 19.17 1.58 11.15
CA MET A 434 18.27 0.60 11.76
C MET A 434 17.89 1.07 13.16
N THR A 435 16.60 1.08 13.46
CA THR A 435 16.08 1.63 14.72
C THR A 435 15.18 0.63 15.43
N ASP A 436 15.01 0.81 16.74
CA ASP A 436 14.07 0.03 17.56
C ASP A 436 12.77 0.79 17.82
N SER A 437 12.65 2.02 17.35
CA SER A 437 11.47 2.85 17.54
C SER A 437 10.28 2.32 16.75
N LEU A 438 9.10 2.31 17.36
CA LEU A 438 7.86 2.08 16.63
C LEU A 438 7.70 3.18 15.57
N THR A 439 7.37 2.76 14.35
CA THR A 439 7.14 3.66 13.23
C THR A 439 5.70 3.58 12.73
N ASP A 440 5.41 4.48 11.80
CA ASP A 440 4.15 4.54 11.08
C ASP A 440 4.03 3.51 9.95
N ARG A 441 4.91 2.48 9.89
CA ARG A 441 4.94 1.50 8.80
C ARG A 441 5.80 0.28 9.12
N SER A 442 5.58 -0.80 8.37
CA SER A 442 6.43 -2.00 8.40
C SER A 442 7.36 -2.14 7.20
N VAL A 443 7.56 -1.07 6.44
CA VAL A 443 8.50 -0.96 5.31
C VAL A 443 9.44 0.22 5.53
N PRO A 444 10.60 0.29 4.84
CA PRO A 444 11.53 1.38 5.05
C PRO A 444 10.92 2.76 4.79
N ASN A 445 11.30 3.74 5.61
CA ASN A 445 10.94 5.13 5.39
C ASN A 445 12.11 5.89 4.74
N THR A 446 11.86 6.62 3.65
CA THR A 446 12.88 7.43 2.99
C THR A 446 12.86 8.85 3.53
N ILE A 447 13.98 9.26 4.11
CA ILE A 447 14.19 10.60 4.67
C ILE A 447 15.13 11.37 3.73
N VAL A 448 14.64 12.46 3.17
CA VAL A 448 15.36 13.26 2.17
C VAL A 448 15.81 14.59 2.78
N LYS A 449 17.06 14.97 2.50
CA LYS A 449 17.59 16.31 2.80
C LYS A 449 18.40 16.79 1.60
N ALA A 450 17.96 17.88 0.99
CA ALA A 450 18.48 18.38 -0.28
C ALA A 450 18.47 17.30 -1.38
N ASP A 451 19.63 16.95 -1.93
CA ASP A 451 19.81 15.93 -2.98
C ASP A 451 20.16 14.53 -2.46
N LYS A 452 20.24 14.36 -1.14
CA LYS A 452 20.64 13.12 -0.48
C LYS A 452 19.49 12.52 0.31
N ALA A 453 19.53 11.20 0.47
CA ALA A 453 18.54 10.46 1.24
C ALA A 453 19.17 9.36 2.08
N VAL A 454 18.52 9.03 3.18
CA VAL A 454 18.78 7.87 4.02
C VAL A 454 17.46 7.13 4.23
N ILE A 455 17.48 5.81 4.30
CA ILE A 455 16.28 5.08 4.72
C ILE A 455 16.37 4.73 6.21
N SER A 456 15.24 4.85 6.90
CA SER A 456 15.04 4.30 8.24
C SER A 456 14.41 2.92 8.11
N ILE A 457 15.07 1.92 8.68
CA ILE A 457 14.60 0.54 8.79
C ILE A 457 14.25 0.32 10.25
N THR A 458 12.99 0.02 10.52
CA THR A 458 12.50 -0.12 11.89
C THR A 458 12.32 -1.57 12.26
N LYS A 459 12.58 -1.88 13.51
CA LYS A 459 12.25 -3.17 14.10
C LYS A 459 10.73 -3.40 14.00
N THR A 460 10.34 -4.48 13.34
CA THR A 460 8.94 -4.84 13.08
C THR A 460 8.47 -6.08 13.82
N ALA A 461 9.39 -6.73 14.54
CA ALA A 461 9.15 -8.01 15.21
C ALA A 461 9.93 -8.07 16.54
N ARG A 462 9.59 -9.01 17.37
CA ARG A 462 10.32 -9.29 18.63
C ARG A 462 11.73 -9.80 18.32
N ASP A 463 12.73 -9.28 19.02
CA ASP A 463 14.09 -9.75 18.92
C ASP A 463 14.40 -10.85 19.95
N ASP A 464 15.59 -11.41 19.87
CA ASP A 464 16.03 -12.47 20.78
C ASP A 464 16.24 -11.97 22.21
N TYR A 465 16.53 -10.69 22.42
CA TYR A 465 16.58 -10.10 23.76
C TYR A 465 15.20 -10.14 24.43
N GLU A 466 14.15 -9.76 23.69
CA GLU A 466 12.76 -9.85 24.19
C GLU A 466 12.36 -11.31 24.43
N VAL A 467 12.61 -12.19 23.47
CA VAL A 467 12.15 -13.59 23.51
C VAL A 467 12.91 -14.40 24.58
N ILE A 468 14.23 -14.31 24.61
CA ILE A 468 15.05 -15.13 25.49
C ILE A 468 15.23 -14.48 26.86
N ARG A 469 15.51 -13.16 26.89
CA ARG A 469 15.85 -12.46 28.14
C ARG A 469 14.59 -11.96 28.86
N ASN A 470 13.69 -11.27 28.18
CA ASN A 470 12.53 -10.67 28.85
C ASN A 470 11.44 -11.69 29.13
N PHE A 471 11.11 -12.54 28.14
CA PHE A 471 10.07 -13.57 28.27
C PHE A 471 10.60 -14.86 28.91
N GLY A 472 11.92 -15.04 28.95
CA GLY A 472 12.54 -16.20 29.56
C GLY A 472 12.37 -17.50 28.78
N LEU A 473 12.10 -17.44 27.47
CA LEU A 473 11.92 -18.62 26.62
C LEU A 473 13.27 -19.25 26.29
N LYS A 474 13.65 -20.25 27.08
CA LYS A 474 14.93 -20.96 26.95
C LYS A 474 14.88 -22.07 25.90
N GLU A 475 13.72 -22.69 25.74
CA GLU A 475 13.55 -23.83 24.83
C GLU A 475 13.48 -23.36 23.37
N PRO A 476 14.31 -23.91 22.46
CA PRO A 476 14.37 -23.48 21.05
C PRO A 476 13.02 -23.56 20.33
N GLU A 477 12.19 -24.53 20.65
CA GLU A 477 10.87 -24.72 20.04
C GLU A 477 9.93 -23.54 20.34
N PHE A 478 9.95 -23.02 21.58
CA PHE A 478 9.14 -21.85 21.95
C PHE A 478 9.69 -20.56 21.35
N GLN A 479 11.02 -20.44 21.20
CA GLN A 479 11.63 -19.33 20.48
C GLN A 479 11.16 -19.32 19.02
N LEU A 480 11.29 -20.46 18.32
CA LEU A 480 10.89 -20.60 16.93
C LEU A 480 9.39 -20.31 16.74
N TYR A 481 8.54 -20.85 17.63
CA TYR A 481 7.10 -20.62 17.61
C TYR A 481 6.76 -19.12 17.71
N THR A 482 7.46 -18.39 18.58
CA THR A 482 7.27 -16.95 18.77
C THR A 482 7.71 -16.14 17.54
N TYR A 483 8.86 -16.49 16.94
CA TYR A 483 9.33 -15.84 15.71
C TYR A 483 8.43 -16.18 14.53
N GLU A 484 7.87 -17.37 14.45
CA GLU A 484 6.94 -17.75 13.38
C GLU A 484 5.63 -16.95 13.45
N GLU A 485 5.14 -16.63 14.66
CA GLU A 485 3.98 -15.75 14.81
C GLU A 485 4.23 -14.37 14.20
N ASP A 486 5.36 -13.75 14.52
CA ASP A 486 5.75 -12.45 13.95
C ASP A 486 5.96 -12.53 12.43
N LEU A 487 6.56 -13.62 11.97
CA LEU A 487 6.78 -13.88 10.55
C LEU A 487 5.43 -13.97 9.80
N ASP A 488 4.47 -14.73 10.31
CA ASP A 488 3.15 -14.87 9.70
C ASP A 488 2.39 -13.55 9.65
N ARG A 489 2.49 -12.73 10.69
CA ARG A 489 1.91 -11.40 10.72
C ARG A 489 2.53 -10.49 9.66
N VAL A 490 3.87 -10.40 9.60
CA VAL A 490 4.58 -9.54 8.63
C VAL A 490 4.34 -10.00 7.20
N LEU A 491 4.25 -11.31 6.96
CA LEU A 491 3.89 -11.85 5.65
C LEU A 491 2.48 -11.43 5.24
N PHE A 492 1.51 -11.57 6.14
CA PHE A 492 0.13 -11.17 5.88
C PHE A 492 0.00 -9.67 5.60
N GLU A 493 0.81 -8.87 6.26
CA GLU A 493 0.90 -7.43 6.08
C GLU A 493 1.56 -7.05 4.73
N GLY A 494 2.55 -7.81 4.28
CA GLY A 494 3.40 -7.54 3.12
C GLY A 494 4.66 -6.74 3.47
N GLY A 495 5.07 -6.74 4.73
CA GLY A 495 6.09 -5.89 5.31
C GLY A 495 7.52 -6.40 5.23
N LEU A 496 8.39 -5.75 6.00
CA LEU A 496 9.79 -6.12 6.22
C LEU A 496 9.96 -6.74 7.61
N TYR A 497 10.33 -8.01 7.66
CA TYR A 497 10.68 -8.69 8.90
C TYR A 497 12.13 -8.38 9.27
N VAL A 498 12.36 -7.64 10.35
CA VAL A 498 13.71 -7.37 10.89
C VAL A 498 13.97 -8.38 11.99
N PHE A 499 14.67 -9.46 11.66
CA PHE A 499 15.11 -10.45 12.62
C PHE A 499 16.43 -9.99 13.26
N LYS A 500 16.30 -9.17 14.30
CA LYS A 500 17.41 -8.69 15.10
C LYS A 500 17.81 -9.75 16.11
N LEU A 501 19.08 -10.06 16.18
CA LEU A 501 19.62 -11.07 17.08
C LEU A 501 20.97 -10.66 17.65
N HIS A 502 21.32 -11.16 18.82
CA HIS A 502 22.54 -10.77 19.54
C HIS A 502 23.47 -11.97 19.75
N THR A 503 24.76 -11.70 19.76
CA THR A 503 25.80 -12.72 19.92
C THR A 503 25.73 -13.42 21.27
N GLU A 504 25.23 -12.76 22.29
CA GLU A 504 25.06 -13.27 23.65
C GLU A 504 23.76 -14.06 23.91
N TYR A 505 22.82 -14.08 22.91
CA TYR A 505 21.56 -14.83 23.02
C TYR A 505 21.38 -15.84 21.91
N GLN A 506 20.94 -15.43 20.73
CA GLN A 506 20.57 -16.34 19.65
C GLN A 506 21.77 -17.00 18.97
N CYS A 507 22.97 -16.38 19.02
CA CYS A 507 24.18 -16.97 18.44
C CYS A 507 24.88 -18.00 19.36
N ARG A 508 24.37 -18.25 20.54
CA ARG A 508 24.91 -19.33 21.42
C ARG A 508 24.71 -20.69 20.77
N PRO A 509 25.59 -21.67 21.08
CA PRO A 509 25.50 -23.02 20.51
C PRO A 509 24.13 -23.68 20.71
N GLU A 510 23.51 -23.48 21.88
CA GLU A 510 22.20 -24.03 22.24
C GLU A 510 21.02 -23.42 21.48
N ASN A 511 21.14 -22.16 21.04
CA ASN A 511 20.04 -21.40 20.42
C ASN A 511 20.20 -21.22 18.90
N VAL A 512 21.41 -21.31 18.36
CA VAL A 512 21.71 -20.91 16.98
C VAL A 512 20.96 -21.72 15.92
N TYR A 513 20.55 -22.94 16.24
CA TYR A 513 19.78 -23.80 15.34
C TYR A 513 18.38 -23.27 15.04
N VAL A 514 17.81 -22.47 15.94
CA VAL A 514 16.55 -21.75 15.70
C VAL A 514 16.66 -20.87 14.46
N VAL A 515 17.81 -20.20 14.27
CA VAL A 515 18.05 -19.35 13.06
C VAL A 515 18.02 -20.19 11.79
N ARG A 516 18.62 -21.38 11.79
CA ARG A 516 18.58 -22.28 10.62
C ARG A 516 17.13 -22.66 10.28
N ASP A 517 16.36 -23.05 11.28
CA ASP A 517 15.00 -23.52 11.06
C ASP A 517 14.07 -22.36 10.67
N LEU A 518 14.28 -21.15 11.20
CA LEU A 518 13.62 -19.93 10.75
C LEU A 518 13.96 -19.60 9.29
N ILE A 519 15.23 -19.72 8.86
CA ILE A 519 15.62 -19.49 7.45
C ILE A 519 14.88 -20.47 6.51
N LYS A 520 14.71 -21.73 6.90
CA LYS A 520 13.92 -22.69 6.12
C LYS A 520 12.47 -22.28 5.99
N LEU A 521 11.84 -21.81 7.07
CA LEU A 521 10.47 -21.29 7.04
C LEU A 521 10.36 -20.06 6.14
N LEU A 522 11.29 -19.12 6.21
CA LEU A 522 11.34 -17.92 5.37
C LEU A 522 11.38 -18.28 3.88
N LYS A 523 12.19 -19.27 3.50
CA LYS A 523 12.27 -19.75 2.10
C LYS A 523 10.97 -20.42 1.64
N GLN A 524 10.30 -21.17 2.53
CA GLN A 524 9.03 -21.83 2.23
C GLN A 524 7.88 -20.82 2.07
N LYS A 525 7.91 -19.72 2.83
CA LYS A 525 6.85 -18.71 2.89
C LYS A 525 7.05 -17.53 1.91
N ASN A 526 7.89 -17.68 0.88
CA ASN A 526 8.11 -16.67 -0.17
C ASN A 526 8.65 -15.31 0.35
N TYR A 527 9.59 -15.33 1.30
CA TYR A 527 10.29 -14.15 1.75
C TYR A 527 11.54 -13.83 0.90
N TRP A 528 11.74 -12.57 0.59
CA TRP A 528 13.02 -12.09 0.08
C TRP A 528 14.02 -11.93 1.23
N ILE A 529 14.97 -12.85 1.36
CA ILE A 529 16.03 -12.77 2.37
C ILE A 529 17.15 -11.90 1.82
N ALA A 530 17.30 -10.69 2.37
CA ALA A 530 18.21 -9.68 1.85
C ALA A 530 19.00 -8.99 2.99
N THR A 531 20.15 -8.42 2.64
CA THR A 531 20.86 -7.53 3.56
C THR A 531 20.20 -6.14 3.59
N ALA A 532 20.45 -5.37 4.63
CA ALA A 532 19.94 -4.01 4.76
C ALA A 532 20.43 -3.10 3.61
N ALA A 533 21.63 -3.35 3.10
CA ALA A 533 22.18 -2.66 1.94
C ALA A 533 21.41 -3.01 0.64
N GLU A 534 21.02 -4.27 0.46
CA GLU A 534 20.19 -4.71 -0.69
C GLU A 534 18.77 -4.14 -0.60
N ILE A 535 18.17 -4.12 0.60
CA ILE A 535 16.88 -3.47 0.87
C ILE A 535 16.96 -1.98 0.52
N HIS A 536 18.01 -1.26 0.98
CA HIS A 536 18.21 0.14 0.62
C HIS A 536 18.27 0.32 -0.90
N ASP A 537 19.11 -0.46 -1.59
CA ASP A 537 19.33 -0.32 -3.03
C ASP A 537 18.06 -0.61 -3.84
N TRP A 538 17.26 -1.56 -3.41
CA TRP A 538 15.95 -1.83 -4.00
C TRP A 538 14.97 -0.71 -3.70
N TRP A 539 14.82 -0.32 -2.43
CA TRP A 539 13.83 0.65 -1.98
C TRP A 539 13.99 2.00 -2.65
N MET A 540 15.23 2.49 -2.75
CA MET A 540 15.53 3.76 -3.41
C MET A 540 15.19 3.72 -4.91
N ARG A 541 15.45 2.61 -5.59
CA ARG A 541 15.11 2.45 -7.01
C ARG A 541 13.61 2.31 -7.23
N LYS A 542 12.94 1.48 -6.44
CA LYS A 542 11.49 1.26 -6.53
C LYS A 542 10.72 2.56 -6.26
N ASN A 543 11.10 3.34 -5.25
CA ASN A 543 10.42 4.58 -4.92
C ASN A 543 10.65 5.72 -5.92
N ALA A 544 11.66 5.63 -6.76
CA ALA A 544 11.84 6.56 -7.89
C ALA A 544 10.87 6.27 -9.04
N LEU A 545 10.26 5.09 -9.10
CA LEU A 545 9.36 4.68 -10.18
C LEU A 545 8.13 5.58 -10.24
N GLN A 546 7.77 6.01 -11.45
CA GLN A 546 6.54 6.74 -11.72
C GLN A 546 5.58 5.86 -12.52
N LEU A 547 4.36 5.77 -12.04
CA LEU A 547 3.30 4.95 -12.62
C LEU A 547 2.11 5.82 -12.98
N LYS A 548 1.54 5.57 -14.16
CA LYS A 548 0.30 6.18 -14.61
C LYS A 548 -0.57 5.10 -15.25
N VAL A 549 -1.87 5.16 -15.01
CA VAL A 549 -2.85 4.29 -15.64
C VAL A 549 -4.01 5.11 -16.16
N GLU A 550 -4.45 4.81 -17.37
CA GLU A 550 -5.56 5.50 -18.01
C GLU A 550 -6.44 4.49 -18.77
N PRO A 551 -7.76 4.52 -18.59
CA PRO A 551 -8.65 3.76 -19.44
C PRO A 551 -8.76 4.45 -20.83
N ARG A 552 -8.72 3.68 -21.90
CA ARG A 552 -9.01 4.15 -23.26
C ARG A 552 -10.17 3.35 -23.86
N GLY A 553 -11.32 3.99 -23.92
CA GLY A 553 -12.54 3.30 -24.30
C GLY A 553 -12.93 2.19 -23.32
N ASP A 554 -13.67 1.21 -23.79
CA ASP A 554 -14.30 0.19 -22.95
C ASP A 554 -13.49 -1.11 -22.80
N SER A 555 -12.42 -1.28 -23.59
CA SER A 555 -11.69 -2.54 -23.72
C SER A 555 -10.16 -2.38 -23.71
N ARG A 556 -9.65 -1.21 -23.32
CA ARG A 556 -8.21 -0.93 -23.26
C ARG A 556 -7.84 -0.17 -22.00
N VAL A 557 -6.78 -0.60 -21.35
CA VAL A 557 -6.10 0.13 -20.28
C VAL A 557 -4.67 0.44 -20.74
N VAL A 558 -4.23 1.68 -20.55
CA VAL A 558 -2.86 2.11 -20.85
C VAL A 558 -2.09 2.30 -19.57
N VAL A 559 -0.98 1.59 -19.43
CA VAL A 559 -0.07 1.66 -18.28
C VAL A 559 1.23 2.28 -18.74
N THR A 560 1.59 3.42 -18.15
CA THR A 560 2.90 4.05 -18.34
C THR A 560 3.75 3.78 -17.12
N VAL A 561 4.96 3.27 -17.33
CA VAL A 561 5.97 3.04 -16.30
C VAL A 561 7.24 3.77 -16.67
N SER A 562 7.74 4.63 -15.77
CA SER A 562 8.92 5.45 -16.02
C SER A 562 9.93 5.30 -14.89
N ASN A 563 11.20 5.15 -15.27
CA ASN A 563 12.34 5.17 -14.35
C ASN A 563 13.07 6.52 -14.48
N PRO A 564 12.70 7.55 -13.72
CA PRO A 564 13.39 8.84 -13.76
C PRO A 564 14.78 8.82 -13.11
N GLY A 565 15.14 7.72 -12.45
CA GLY A 565 16.42 7.52 -11.78
C GLY A 565 17.60 7.36 -12.75
N ASP A 566 18.79 7.25 -12.19
CA ASP A 566 20.07 7.08 -12.89
C ASP A 566 20.58 5.62 -12.88
N LYS A 567 19.83 4.70 -12.30
CA LYS A 567 20.18 3.29 -12.17
C LYS A 567 19.15 2.39 -12.83
N LEU A 568 19.63 1.29 -13.40
CA LEU A 568 18.78 0.23 -13.95
C LEU A 568 17.86 -0.35 -12.87
N LEU A 569 16.57 -0.44 -13.18
CA LEU A 569 15.56 -1.09 -12.35
C LEU A 569 15.23 -2.47 -12.96
N ARG A 570 15.45 -3.52 -12.17
CA ARG A 570 15.23 -4.91 -12.60
C ARG A 570 14.04 -5.50 -11.87
N GLN A 571 13.28 -6.34 -12.59
CA GLN A 571 12.26 -7.23 -12.01
C GLN A 571 11.22 -6.52 -11.13
N VAL A 572 10.69 -5.40 -11.65
CA VAL A 572 9.58 -4.72 -11.00
C VAL A 572 8.28 -5.42 -11.31
N GLU A 573 7.58 -5.82 -10.28
CA GLU A 573 6.23 -6.38 -10.40
C GLU A 573 5.20 -5.26 -10.24
N LEU A 574 4.39 -5.06 -11.28
CA LEU A 574 3.29 -4.09 -11.29
C LEU A 574 1.97 -4.84 -11.22
N ASN A 575 1.11 -4.43 -10.34
CA ASN A 575 -0.27 -4.87 -10.29
C ASN A 575 -1.17 -3.81 -10.92
N VAL A 576 -1.99 -4.25 -11.86
CA VAL A 576 -3.00 -3.42 -12.52
C VAL A 576 -4.37 -4.00 -12.16
N ASP A 577 -5.13 -3.27 -11.34
CA ASP A 577 -6.52 -3.62 -11.07
C ASP A 577 -7.37 -3.22 -12.26
N MET A 578 -8.05 -4.22 -12.85
CA MET A 578 -8.87 -4.01 -14.03
C MET A 578 -10.27 -3.55 -13.65
N ASN A 579 -10.80 -2.62 -14.42
CA ASN A 579 -12.13 -2.04 -14.18
C ASN A 579 -13.30 -3.01 -14.44
N SER A 580 -13.03 -4.18 -15.02
CA SER A 580 -14.03 -5.22 -15.30
C SER A 580 -13.39 -6.58 -15.40
N ASP A 581 -14.20 -7.63 -15.41
CA ASP A 581 -13.73 -8.95 -15.78
C ASP A 581 -13.20 -8.94 -17.21
N ALA A 582 -11.97 -9.41 -17.35
CA ALA A 582 -11.26 -9.41 -18.61
C ALA A 582 -11.16 -10.82 -19.18
N ARG A 583 -11.45 -10.95 -20.48
CA ARG A 583 -11.19 -12.16 -21.24
C ARG A 583 -10.26 -11.82 -22.41
N LYS A 584 -9.55 -12.83 -22.91
CA LYS A 584 -8.65 -12.66 -24.07
C LYS A 584 -7.70 -11.47 -23.93
N ILE A 585 -7.01 -11.40 -22.78
CA ILE A 585 -6.08 -10.34 -22.48
C ILE A 585 -4.91 -10.39 -23.47
N SER A 586 -4.63 -9.26 -24.12
CA SER A 586 -3.48 -9.06 -24.99
C SER A 586 -2.70 -7.85 -24.52
N ILE A 587 -1.39 -7.99 -24.39
CA ILE A 587 -0.50 -6.88 -24.00
C ILE A 587 0.41 -6.53 -25.17
N SER A 588 0.45 -5.25 -25.51
CA SER A 588 1.36 -4.71 -26.52
C SER A 588 2.11 -3.49 -25.98
N SER A 589 3.19 -3.11 -26.65
CA SER A 589 3.97 -1.91 -26.32
C SER A 589 3.89 -0.90 -27.45
N GLU A 590 3.99 0.38 -27.11
CA GLU A 590 4.02 1.46 -28.10
C GLU A 590 5.26 1.37 -29.00
N ILE A 591 6.39 0.97 -28.48
CA ILE A 591 7.66 0.87 -29.20
C ILE A 591 7.81 -0.52 -29.80
N ILE A 592 7.91 -0.62 -31.13
CA ILE A 592 8.17 -1.85 -31.86
C ILE A 592 9.52 -2.41 -31.43
N GLY A 593 9.56 -3.68 -31.03
CA GLY A 593 10.77 -4.36 -30.55
C GLY A 593 10.98 -4.29 -29.03
N THR A 594 10.16 -3.52 -28.30
CA THR A 594 10.18 -3.59 -26.84
C THR A 594 9.69 -4.96 -26.38
N LYS A 595 10.48 -5.60 -25.48
CA LYS A 595 10.08 -6.87 -24.90
C LYS A 595 8.81 -6.70 -24.06
N ILE A 596 7.75 -7.37 -24.47
CA ILE A 596 6.49 -7.39 -23.75
C ILE A 596 6.74 -8.07 -22.38
N PRO A 597 6.28 -7.48 -21.25
CA PRO A 597 6.43 -8.09 -19.95
C PRO A 597 5.66 -9.41 -19.88
N SER A 598 6.19 -10.37 -19.16
CA SER A 598 5.38 -11.52 -18.77
C SER A 598 4.27 -11.07 -17.84
N TYR A 599 3.10 -11.68 -17.98
CA TYR A 599 1.96 -11.31 -17.14
C TYR A 599 1.20 -12.53 -16.64
N LYS A 600 0.50 -12.33 -15.53
CA LYS A 600 -0.48 -13.27 -14.98
C LYS A 600 -1.77 -12.49 -14.72
N TYR A 601 -2.91 -13.10 -15.01
CA TYR A 601 -4.21 -12.54 -14.67
C TYR A 601 -4.89 -13.41 -13.62
N ASN A 602 -5.35 -12.78 -12.55
CA ASN A 602 -6.16 -13.40 -11.54
C ASN A 602 -7.63 -12.96 -11.71
N PRO A 603 -8.52 -13.83 -12.21
CA PRO A 603 -9.91 -13.46 -12.46
C PRO A 603 -10.71 -13.17 -11.18
N SER A 604 -10.35 -13.78 -10.05
CA SER A 604 -11.05 -13.55 -8.78
C SER A 604 -10.81 -12.15 -8.22
N SER A 605 -9.57 -11.65 -8.31
CA SER A 605 -9.21 -10.30 -7.87
C SER A 605 -9.26 -9.27 -9.00
N ARG A 606 -9.42 -9.70 -10.27
CA ARG A 606 -9.35 -8.85 -11.48
C ARG A 606 -8.02 -8.13 -11.65
N ILE A 607 -6.94 -8.66 -11.08
CA ILE A 607 -5.61 -8.06 -11.13
C ILE A 607 -4.77 -8.73 -12.23
N ILE A 608 -4.16 -7.89 -13.08
CA ILE A 608 -3.07 -8.28 -13.97
C ILE A 608 -1.77 -7.94 -13.29
N THR A 609 -0.93 -8.93 -13.07
CA THR A 609 0.42 -8.77 -12.58
C THR A 609 1.39 -8.77 -13.76
N LEU A 610 2.14 -7.68 -13.94
CA LEU A 610 3.13 -7.49 -15.02
C LEU A 610 4.54 -7.55 -14.42
N LEU A 611 5.41 -8.40 -14.95
CA LEU A 611 6.84 -8.39 -14.59
C LEU A 611 7.62 -7.55 -15.60
N VAL A 612 7.94 -6.33 -15.23
CA VAL A 612 8.74 -5.39 -16.04
C VAL A 612 10.21 -5.63 -15.77
N ASN A 613 10.90 -6.19 -16.76
CA ASN A 613 12.35 -6.44 -16.69
C ASN A 613 13.13 -5.27 -17.30
N ASN A 614 14.28 -4.96 -16.69
CA ASN A 614 15.31 -4.08 -17.23
C ASN A 614 14.78 -2.73 -17.74
N LEU A 615 14.15 -1.96 -16.84
CA LEU A 615 13.79 -0.56 -17.14
C LEU A 615 15.04 0.31 -16.95
N GLU A 616 15.60 0.79 -18.08
CA GLU A 616 16.84 1.55 -18.10
C GLU A 616 16.71 2.92 -17.41
N PRO A 617 17.81 3.56 -17.01
CA PRO A 617 17.79 4.94 -16.52
C PRO A 617 17.12 5.88 -17.51
N LYS A 618 16.24 6.76 -17.00
CA LYS A 618 15.48 7.74 -17.79
C LYS A 618 14.54 7.14 -18.86
N GLU A 619 14.32 5.83 -18.81
CA GLU A 619 13.41 5.15 -19.73
C GLU A 619 11.96 5.25 -19.26
N SER A 620 11.06 5.40 -20.23
CA SER A 620 9.62 5.29 -20.04
C SER A 620 9.05 4.27 -21.03
N ARG A 621 8.20 3.36 -20.55
CA ARG A 621 7.50 2.37 -21.39
C ARG A 621 6.01 2.52 -21.22
N ILE A 622 5.30 2.37 -22.35
CA ILE A 622 3.84 2.37 -22.40
C ILE A 622 3.39 0.98 -22.82
N PHE A 623 2.51 0.40 -22.02
CA PHE A 623 1.87 -0.88 -22.28
C PHE A 623 0.38 -0.68 -22.51
N TYR A 624 -0.11 -1.25 -23.59
CA TYR A 624 -1.54 -1.33 -23.90
C TYR A 624 -2.04 -2.70 -23.46
N ILE A 625 -3.03 -2.72 -22.59
CA ILE A 625 -3.71 -3.93 -22.13
C ILE A 625 -5.08 -3.94 -22.79
N ASP A 626 -5.22 -4.75 -23.84
CA ASP A 626 -6.49 -4.97 -24.54
C ASP A 626 -7.20 -6.20 -23.96
N TYR A 627 -8.51 -6.12 -23.82
CA TYR A 627 -9.32 -7.21 -23.28
C TYR A 627 -10.76 -7.17 -23.76
N ASP A 628 -11.38 -8.32 -23.86
CA ASP A 628 -12.84 -8.43 -24.06
C ASP A 628 -13.53 -8.36 -22.69
N LYS A 629 -14.51 -7.45 -22.52
CA LYS A 629 -15.37 -7.48 -21.33
C LYS A 629 -16.18 -8.77 -21.31
N SER A 630 -16.22 -9.43 -20.17
CA SER A 630 -17.19 -10.51 -19.98
C SER A 630 -18.59 -9.92 -20.04
N LYS A 631 -19.40 -10.36 -20.99
CA LYS A 631 -20.84 -10.13 -20.92
C LYS A 631 -21.37 -11.09 -19.85
N PHE A 632 -21.95 -10.53 -18.79
CA PHE A 632 -22.70 -11.28 -17.80
C PHE A 632 -24.02 -11.77 -18.36
#